data_c0143b7b6f441d67f19c11745f622c9a
#
_entry.id   c0143b7b6f441d67f19c11745f622c9a
#
_cell.length_a   1.000
_cell.length_b   1.000
_cell.length_c   1.000
_cell.angle_alpha   90.00
_cell.angle_beta   90.00
_cell.angle_gamma   90.00
#
_symmetry.space_group_name_H-M   'P 1'
#
loop_
_entity.id
_entity.type
_entity.pdbx_description
1 polymer ?
#
loop_
_entity_poly.entity_id
_entity_poly.type
_entity_poly.pdbx_seq_one_letter_code
_entity_poly.pdbx_strand_id
1 'polypeptide(L)'
;MEILKVNNLCKTYGESEVKVNALKNVSFSLEKGEFAAIVGESGSGKSTLLNCVGALDTPTSGTILMDGQNLFSMKEEERTIFRRRNIGFIFQSFQLVSELNVEQNIMFPLLLDYRKPDPKEVEEILNLLGLTERRYHLPSQLSGGQQQRVAIGRALITKPKLILADEPTGNLDSKNSQDVMDMLIKASRQCQQTILLITHNKNLTVSVDSVFQVSDGVLTDLGGNENETLS
;
A
#
# COMPACT_ATOMS: atom_id res chain seq x y z
N MET A 1 5.51 -12.57 13.81
CA MET A 1 5.61 -13.49 12.65
C MET A 1 5.81 -12.66 11.41
N GLU A 2 6.96 -12.82 10.75
CA GLU A 2 7.36 -12.05 9.58
C GLU A 2 6.40 -12.30 8.40
N ILE A 3 5.78 -11.25 7.87
CA ILE A 3 4.85 -11.32 6.74
C ILE A 3 5.51 -10.91 5.43
N LEU A 4 6.44 -9.97 5.49
CA LEU A 4 7.24 -9.49 4.37
C LEU A 4 8.72 -9.54 4.74
N LYS A 5 9.54 -10.08 3.84
CA LYS A 5 10.99 -10.02 3.92
C LYS A 5 11.60 -9.67 2.58
N VAL A 6 12.33 -8.59 2.55
CA VAL A 6 13.09 -8.10 1.40
C VAL A 6 14.56 -8.29 1.68
N ASN A 7 15.29 -8.97 0.78
CA ASN A 7 16.72 -9.24 0.94
C ASN A 7 17.50 -8.77 -0.28
N ASN A 8 18.46 -7.89 -0.05
CA ASN A 8 19.45 -7.38 -1.04
C ASN A 8 18.79 -6.97 -2.36
N LEU A 9 17.62 -6.32 -2.29
CA LEU A 9 16.84 -5.94 -3.45
C LEU A 9 17.55 -4.84 -4.23
N CYS A 10 17.76 -5.08 -5.52
CA CYS A 10 18.28 -4.09 -6.45
C CYS A 10 17.32 -3.90 -7.60
N LYS A 11 17.19 -2.67 -8.07
CA LYS A 11 16.46 -2.35 -9.30
C LYS A 11 17.22 -1.32 -10.11
N THR A 12 17.50 -1.69 -11.35
CA THR A 12 18.15 -0.83 -12.35
C THR A 12 17.23 -0.70 -13.56
N TYR A 13 17.01 0.53 -14.01
CA TYR A 13 16.30 0.84 -15.25
C TYR A 13 17.29 1.28 -16.34
N GLY A 14 16.93 1.08 -17.59
CA GLY A 14 17.71 1.47 -18.75
C GLY A 14 18.81 0.48 -19.11
N GLU A 15 19.36 0.66 -20.32
CA GLU A 15 20.45 -0.12 -20.88
C GLU A 15 21.63 0.78 -21.22
N SER A 16 22.83 0.20 -21.24
CA SER A 16 24.10 0.84 -21.65
C SER A 16 24.46 2.12 -20.86
N GLU A 17 24.50 3.30 -21.50
CA GLU A 17 25.03 4.54 -20.91
C GLU A 17 24.04 5.29 -20.00
N VAL A 18 22.73 4.97 -20.06
CA VAL A 18 21.69 5.66 -19.30
C VAL A 18 21.09 4.69 -18.24
N LYS A 19 21.94 4.15 -17.38
CA LYS A 19 21.49 3.30 -16.26
C LYS A 19 21.12 4.12 -15.04
N VAL A 20 19.92 3.89 -14.50
CA VAL A 20 19.48 4.46 -13.23
C VAL A 20 19.33 3.32 -12.21
N ASN A 21 20.18 3.30 -11.19
CA ASN A 21 20.09 2.37 -10.07
C ASN A 21 19.09 2.90 -9.06
N ALA A 22 17.82 2.55 -9.27
CA ALA A 22 16.71 3.04 -8.44
C ALA A 22 16.68 2.41 -7.04
N LEU A 23 17.16 1.16 -6.89
CA LEU A 23 17.32 0.48 -5.60
C LEU A 23 18.70 -0.19 -5.53
N LYS A 24 19.34 -0.10 -4.35
CA LYS A 24 20.71 -0.56 -4.10
C LYS A 24 20.75 -1.39 -2.81
N ASN A 25 20.72 -2.72 -2.92
CA ASN A 25 20.85 -3.66 -1.81
C ASN A 25 19.86 -3.39 -0.64
N VAL A 26 18.62 -3.07 -0.97
CA VAL A 26 17.58 -2.79 0.03
C VAL A 26 17.20 -4.07 0.76
N SER A 27 17.25 -4.04 2.10
CA SER A 27 16.82 -5.17 2.95
C SER A 27 16.03 -4.65 4.15
N PHE A 28 14.86 -5.23 4.39
CA PHE A 28 14.02 -4.97 5.56
C PHE A 28 12.98 -6.07 5.70
N SER A 29 12.31 -6.13 6.85
CA SER A 29 11.19 -7.03 7.09
C SER A 29 10.05 -6.33 7.81
N LEU A 30 8.84 -6.88 7.70
CA LEU A 30 7.66 -6.44 8.43
C LEU A 30 7.02 -7.62 9.12
N GLU A 31 6.58 -7.39 10.36
CA GLU A 31 5.80 -8.34 11.13
C GLU A 31 4.30 -8.26 10.76
N LYS A 32 3.58 -9.34 11.01
CA LYS A 32 2.12 -9.35 10.80
C LYS A 32 1.42 -8.34 11.72
N GLY A 33 0.55 -7.51 11.13
CA GLY A 33 -0.17 -6.45 11.83
C GLY A 33 0.63 -5.18 12.05
N GLU A 34 1.88 -5.12 11.59
CA GLU A 34 2.74 -3.95 11.68
C GLU A 34 2.29 -2.86 10.70
N PHE A 35 2.31 -1.62 11.16
CA PHE A 35 2.14 -0.43 10.33
C PHE A 35 3.49 0.26 10.19
N ALA A 36 4.13 0.11 9.04
CA ALA A 36 5.42 0.73 8.75
C ALA A 36 5.29 1.87 7.74
N ALA A 37 6.20 2.85 7.83
CA ALA A 37 6.31 3.93 6.86
C ALA A 37 7.69 3.95 6.19
N ILE A 38 7.72 4.24 4.89
CA ILE A 38 8.92 4.57 4.13
C ILE A 38 8.86 6.04 3.76
N VAL A 39 9.84 6.81 4.22
CA VAL A 39 9.98 8.24 3.93
C VAL A 39 11.18 8.50 3.02
N GLY A 40 11.21 9.65 2.38
CA GLY A 40 12.32 10.09 1.54
C GLY A 40 11.89 11.14 0.53
N GLU A 41 12.86 11.76 -0.14
CA GLU A 41 12.62 12.78 -1.15
C GLU A 41 11.99 12.21 -2.43
N SER A 42 11.44 13.08 -3.28
CA SER A 42 10.95 12.68 -4.60
C SER A 42 12.12 12.11 -5.42
N GLY A 43 11.87 11.01 -6.13
CA GLY A 43 12.91 10.34 -6.93
C GLY A 43 13.88 9.45 -6.15
N SER A 44 13.77 9.33 -4.83
CA SER A 44 14.70 8.51 -4.02
C SER A 44 14.58 6.99 -4.22
N GLY A 45 13.52 6.50 -4.90
CA GLY A 45 13.30 5.07 -5.16
C GLY A 45 12.09 4.45 -4.43
N LYS A 46 11.33 5.22 -3.64
CA LYS A 46 10.20 4.72 -2.82
C LYS A 46 9.13 3.98 -3.62
N SER A 47 8.60 4.61 -4.68
CA SER A 47 7.56 3.99 -5.52
C SER A 47 8.11 2.78 -6.29
N THR A 48 9.41 2.80 -6.67
CA THR A 48 10.08 1.62 -7.25
C THR A 48 10.11 0.46 -6.24
N LEU A 49 10.44 0.76 -4.98
CA LEU A 49 10.45 -0.25 -3.91
C LEU A 49 9.05 -0.83 -3.69
N LEU A 50 8.03 0.04 -3.60
CA LEU A 50 6.63 -0.40 -3.45
C LEU A 50 6.18 -1.25 -4.63
N ASN A 51 6.52 -0.87 -5.86
CA ASN A 51 6.16 -1.64 -7.06
C ASN A 51 6.83 -3.01 -7.08
N CYS A 52 8.09 -3.11 -6.65
CA CYS A 52 8.77 -4.40 -6.52
C CYS A 52 8.13 -5.27 -5.42
N VAL A 53 7.89 -4.70 -4.23
CA VAL A 53 7.23 -5.40 -3.11
C VAL A 53 5.83 -5.85 -3.50
N GLY A 54 5.11 -5.01 -4.23
CA GLY A 54 3.77 -5.29 -4.76
C GLY A 54 3.75 -6.24 -5.96
N ALA A 55 4.91 -6.72 -6.42
CA ALA A 55 5.05 -7.54 -7.62
C ALA A 55 4.40 -6.90 -8.88
N LEU A 56 4.42 -5.56 -8.95
CA LEU A 56 4.04 -4.78 -10.13
C LEU A 56 5.24 -4.56 -11.06
N ASP A 57 6.45 -4.60 -10.50
CA ASP A 57 7.71 -4.52 -11.24
C ASP A 57 8.66 -5.62 -10.77
N THR A 58 9.49 -6.13 -11.69
CA THR A 58 10.45 -7.21 -11.40
C THR A 58 11.78 -6.61 -10.95
N PRO A 59 12.35 -6.99 -9.81
CA PRO A 59 13.67 -6.53 -9.39
C PRO A 59 14.76 -7.04 -10.33
N THR A 60 15.88 -6.32 -10.39
CA THR A 60 17.06 -6.76 -11.14
C THR A 60 17.77 -7.90 -10.41
N SER A 61 17.79 -7.85 -9.07
CA SER A 61 18.32 -8.91 -8.20
C SER A 61 17.76 -8.80 -6.79
N GLY A 62 18.05 -9.79 -5.95
CA GLY A 62 17.51 -9.90 -4.60
C GLY A 62 16.26 -10.77 -4.54
N THR A 63 15.65 -10.87 -3.36
CA THR A 63 14.45 -11.68 -3.12
C THR A 63 13.41 -10.94 -2.31
N ILE A 64 12.15 -11.21 -2.61
CA ILE A 64 10.99 -10.73 -1.83
C ILE A 64 10.18 -11.95 -1.42
N LEU A 65 10.13 -12.19 -0.12
CA LEU A 65 9.31 -13.23 0.48
C LEU A 65 8.08 -12.59 1.10
N MET A 66 6.91 -13.11 0.76
CA MET A 66 5.66 -12.75 1.41
C MET A 66 5.02 -13.99 1.98
N ASP A 67 4.80 -14.00 3.30
CA ASP A 67 4.33 -15.18 4.04
C ASP A 67 5.17 -16.43 3.70
N GLY A 68 6.50 -16.27 3.68
CA GLY A 68 7.47 -17.33 3.36
C GLY A 68 7.59 -17.70 1.87
N GLN A 69 6.77 -17.16 0.98
CA GLN A 69 6.77 -17.47 -0.44
C GLN A 69 7.57 -16.44 -1.24
N ASN A 70 8.54 -16.86 -2.03
CA ASN A 70 9.30 -15.97 -2.91
C ASN A 70 8.46 -15.58 -4.13
N LEU A 71 8.10 -14.30 -4.23
CA LEU A 71 7.21 -13.78 -5.27
C LEU A 71 7.78 -13.98 -6.68
N PHE A 72 9.09 -13.86 -6.85
CA PHE A 72 9.74 -13.92 -8.15
C PHE A 72 10.25 -15.31 -8.55
N SER A 73 10.03 -16.32 -7.71
CA SER A 73 10.16 -17.73 -8.09
C SER A 73 8.87 -18.31 -8.69
N MET A 74 7.75 -17.60 -8.54
CA MET A 74 6.45 -17.97 -9.12
C MET A 74 6.42 -17.64 -10.62
N LYS A 75 5.65 -18.42 -11.38
CA LYS A 75 5.27 -18.04 -12.75
C LYS A 75 4.45 -16.76 -12.72
N GLU A 76 4.45 -16.01 -13.81
CA GLU A 76 3.76 -14.71 -13.89
C GLU A 76 2.26 -14.82 -13.58
N GLU A 77 1.59 -15.85 -14.07
CA GLU A 77 0.17 -16.10 -13.80
C GLU A 77 -0.08 -16.38 -12.31
N GLU A 78 0.73 -17.22 -11.69
CA GLU A 78 0.65 -17.55 -10.27
C GLU A 78 0.89 -16.32 -9.40
N ARG A 79 1.92 -15.52 -9.75
CA ARG A 79 2.25 -14.26 -9.08
C ARG A 79 1.13 -13.23 -9.21
N THR A 80 0.46 -13.17 -10.36
CA THR A 80 -0.70 -12.28 -10.57
C THR A 80 -1.89 -12.67 -9.70
N ILE A 81 -2.18 -13.97 -9.58
CA ILE A 81 -3.22 -14.48 -8.68
C ILE A 81 -2.82 -14.24 -7.22
N PHE A 82 -1.58 -14.51 -6.87
CA PHE A 82 -1.06 -14.26 -5.51
C PHE A 82 -1.21 -12.79 -5.11
N ARG A 83 -0.77 -11.86 -5.98
CA ARG A 83 -0.91 -10.41 -5.76
C ARG A 83 -2.36 -10.01 -5.52
N ARG A 84 -3.28 -10.43 -6.40
CA ARG A 84 -4.72 -10.13 -6.30
C ARG A 84 -5.32 -10.54 -4.96
N ARG A 85 -4.88 -11.66 -4.40
CA ARG A 85 -5.44 -12.25 -3.18
C ARG A 85 -4.76 -11.79 -1.90
N ASN A 86 -3.50 -11.37 -1.98
CA ASN A 86 -2.70 -11.12 -0.78
C ASN A 86 -2.23 -9.67 -0.62
N ILE A 87 -2.35 -8.83 -1.66
CA ILE A 87 -1.87 -7.45 -1.64
C ILE A 87 -3.01 -6.49 -1.99
N GLY A 88 -3.26 -5.54 -1.10
CA GLY A 88 -4.14 -4.40 -1.36
C GLY A 88 -3.30 -3.19 -1.77
N PHE A 89 -3.76 -2.42 -2.75
CA PHE A 89 -3.10 -1.20 -3.19
C PHE A 89 -3.96 0.02 -2.95
N ILE A 90 -3.34 1.08 -2.43
CA ILE A 90 -3.91 2.41 -2.26
C ILE A 90 -2.95 3.40 -2.92
N PHE A 91 -3.40 4.07 -3.98
CA PHE A 91 -2.57 5.01 -4.75
C PHE A 91 -2.98 6.45 -4.49
N GLN A 92 -2.07 7.38 -4.70
CA GLN A 92 -2.29 8.82 -4.62
C GLN A 92 -3.43 9.30 -5.56
N SER A 93 -3.55 8.73 -6.75
CA SER A 93 -4.55 9.08 -7.76
C SER A 93 -5.83 8.25 -7.71
N PHE A 94 -6.11 7.60 -6.56
CA PHE A 94 -7.31 6.78 -6.26
C PHE A 94 -7.49 5.56 -7.18
N GLN A 95 -7.24 5.67 -8.48
CA GLN A 95 -7.35 4.61 -9.50
C GLN A 95 -8.73 3.92 -9.48
N LEU A 96 -9.80 4.70 -9.31
CA LEU A 96 -11.16 4.19 -9.37
C LEU A 96 -11.60 3.97 -10.83
N VAL A 97 -12.45 2.96 -11.03
CA VAL A 97 -13.12 2.72 -12.32
C VAL A 97 -14.28 3.70 -12.42
N SER A 98 -14.23 4.62 -13.38
CA SER A 98 -15.14 5.77 -13.51
C SER A 98 -16.60 5.37 -13.75
N GLU A 99 -16.83 4.24 -14.42
CA GLU A 99 -18.14 3.71 -14.78
C GLU A 99 -18.77 2.88 -13.65
N LEU A 100 -18.02 2.58 -12.59
CA LEU A 100 -18.50 1.82 -11.44
C LEU A 100 -18.83 2.76 -10.28
N ASN A 101 -19.94 2.49 -9.60
CA ASN A 101 -20.30 3.21 -8.37
C ASN A 101 -19.37 2.82 -7.20
N VAL A 102 -19.56 3.44 -6.03
CA VAL A 102 -18.77 3.18 -4.81
C VAL A 102 -18.75 1.70 -4.46
N GLU A 103 -19.91 1.07 -4.33
CA GLU A 103 -20.03 -0.35 -3.96
C GLU A 103 -19.34 -1.26 -4.99
N GLN A 104 -19.57 -1.01 -6.26
CA GLN A 104 -18.97 -1.78 -7.35
C GLN A 104 -17.43 -1.63 -7.37
N ASN A 105 -16.91 -0.41 -7.17
CA ASN A 105 -15.46 -0.20 -7.06
C ASN A 105 -14.87 -0.98 -5.90
N ILE A 106 -15.52 -0.98 -4.73
CA ILE A 106 -15.07 -1.75 -3.55
C ILE A 106 -15.05 -3.24 -3.86
N MET A 107 -16.13 -3.79 -4.45
CA MET A 107 -16.25 -5.21 -4.74
C MET A 107 -15.38 -5.69 -5.92
N PHE A 108 -14.91 -4.78 -6.76
CA PHE A 108 -14.25 -5.09 -8.03
C PHE A 108 -13.14 -6.15 -7.94
N PRO A 109 -12.21 -6.11 -6.96
CA PRO A 109 -11.16 -7.13 -6.85
C PRO A 109 -11.69 -8.54 -6.58
N LEU A 110 -12.79 -8.68 -5.83
CA LEU A 110 -13.43 -9.97 -5.59
C LEU A 110 -14.03 -10.53 -6.87
N LEU A 111 -14.69 -9.67 -7.65
CA LEU A 111 -15.30 -10.06 -8.93
C LEU A 111 -14.24 -10.50 -9.94
N LEU A 112 -13.07 -9.85 -9.98
CA LEU A 112 -11.93 -10.26 -10.80
C LEU A 112 -11.35 -11.62 -10.39
N ASP A 113 -11.54 -12.03 -9.14
CA ASP A 113 -11.12 -13.34 -8.61
C ASP A 113 -12.25 -14.38 -8.65
N TYR A 114 -13.36 -14.08 -9.34
CA TYR A 114 -14.59 -14.92 -9.43
C TYR A 114 -15.18 -15.26 -8.05
N ARG A 115 -14.90 -14.44 -7.03
CA ARG A 115 -15.47 -14.58 -5.69
C ARG A 115 -16.76 -13.78 -5.58
N LYS A 116 -17.76 -14.39 -4.94
CA LYS A 116 -19.00 -13.68 -4.63
C LYS A 116 -18.80 -12.81 -3.40
N PRO A 117 -19.04 -11.46 -3.49
CA PRO A 117 -18.98 -10.60 -2.33
C PRO A 117 -20.02 -10.99 -1.28
N ASP A 118 -19.65 -10.99 -0.01
CA ASP A 118 -20.61 -11.10 1.10
C ASP A 118 -21.27 -9.72 1.33
N PRO A 119 -22.60 -9.61 1.21
CA PRO A 119 -23.29 -8.34 1.44
C PRO A 119 -23.02 -7.73 2.82
N LYS A 120 -22.81 -8.55 3.85
CA LYS A 120 -22.48 -8.06 5.20
C LYS A 120 -21.09 -7.44 5.25
N GLU A 121 -20.10 -8.07 4.65
CA GLU A 121 -18.72 -7.52 4.58
C GLU A 121 -18.68 -6.20 3.80
N VAL A 122 -19.44 -6.11 2.71
CA VAL A 122 -19.58 -4.86 1.93
C VAL A 122 -20.20 -3.76 2.78
N GLU A 123 -21.27 -4.07 3.52
CA GLU A 123 -21.95 -3.12 4.41
C GLU A 123 -21.01 -2.65 5.54
N GLU A 124 -20.28 -3.57 6.17
CA GLU A 124 -19.29 -3.24 7.21
C GLU A 124 -18.21 -2.29 6.70
N ILE A 125 -17.69 -2.51 5.49
CA ILE A 125 -16.71 -1.63 4.87
C ILE A 125 -17.32 -0.26 4.53
N LEU A 126 -18.51 -0.21 3.95
CA LEU A 126 -19.19 1.06 3.66
C LEU A 126 -19.41 1.88 4.94
N ASN A 127 -19.83 1.23 6.02
CA ASN A 127 -20.02 1.86 7.32
C ASN A 127 -18.70 2.35 7.93
N LEU A 128 -17.65 1.51 7.90
CA LEU A 128 -16.30 1.86 8.40
C LEU A 128 -15.78 3.13 7.73
N LEU A 129 -16.03 3.27 6.42
CA LEU A 129 -15.54 4.38 5.60
C LEU A 129 -16.49 5.58 5.56
N GLY A 130 -17.69 5.49 6.16
CA GLY A 130 -18.72 6.52 6.11
C GLY A 130 -19.25 6.78 4.70
N LEU A 131 -19.41 5.71 3.90
CA LEU A 131 -19.82 5.77 2.49
C LEU A 131 -21.21 5.16 2.24
N THR A 132 -21.94 4.73 3.27
CA THR A 132 -23.24 4.06 3.13
C THR A 132 -24.22 4.89 2.31
N GLU A 133 -24.37 6.18 2.62
CA GLU A 133 -25.23 7.12 1.90
C GLU A 133 -24.75 7.44 0.47
N ARG A 134 -23.50 7.08 0.15
CA ARG A 134 -22.86 7.30 -1.15
C ARG A 134 -22.69 6.02 -1.98
N ARG A 135 -23.21 4.91 -1.50
CA ARG A 135 -23.09 3.55 -2.07
C ARG A 135 -23.22 3.51 -3.60
N TYR A 136 -24.20 4.24 -4.14
CA TYR A 136 -24.53 4.22 -5.57
C TYR A 136 -23.97 5.42 -6.35
N HIS A 137 -23.16 6.30 -5.71
CA HIS A 137 -22.53 7.42 -6.39
C HIS A 137 -21.39 6.96 -7.29
N LEU A 138 -21.23 7.61 -8.43
CA LEU A 138 -20.07 7.45 -9.30
C LEU A 138 -18.87 8.25 -8.77
N PRO A 139 -17.63 7.89 -9.11
CA PRO A 139 -16.43 8.63 -8.70
C PRO A 139 -16.50 10.14 -8.97
N SER A 140 -17.08 10.55 -10.11
CA SER A 140 -17.26 11.96 -10.47
C SER A 140 -18.18 12.77 -9.54
N GLN A 141 -18.98 12.10 -8.71
CA GLN A 141 -19.90 12.70 -7.75
C GLN A 141 -19.32 12.76 -6.32
N LEU A 142 -18.06 12.34 -6.15
CA LEU A 142 -17.38 12.23 -4.87
C LEU A 142 -16.27 13.28 -4.74
N SER A 143 -16.08 13.80 -3.51
CA SER A 143 -14.88 14.56 -3.18
C SER A 143 -13.62 13.68 -3.24
N GLY A 144 -12.43 14.30 -3.36
CA GLY A 144 -11.15 13.56 -3.35
C GLY A 144 -10.98 12.67 -2.12
N GLY A 145 -11.34 13.17 -0.94
CA GLY A 145 -11.31 12.36 0.29
C GLY A 145 -12.29 11.18 0.26
N GLN A 146 -13.48 11.35 -0.33
CA GLN A 146 -14.42 10.25 -0.50
C GLN A 146 -13.91 9.22 -1.52
N GLN A 147 -13.32 9.67 -2.63
CA GLN A 147 -12.69 8.77 -3.61
C GLN A 147 -11.56 7.95 -2.98
N GLN A 148 -10.72 8.57 -2.14
CA GLN A 148 -9.67 7.87 -1.40
C GLN A 148 -10.23 6.83 -0.44
N ARG A 149 -11.32 7.15 0.27
CA ARG A 149 -12.03 6.16 1.12
C ARG A 149 -12.53 4.96 0.31
N VAL A 150 -13.05 5.17 -0.91
CA VAL A 150 -13.42 4.07 -1.81
C VAL A 150 -12.21 3.22 -2.18
N ALA A 151 -11.05 3.84 -2.50
CA ALA A 151 -9.82 3.12 -2.80
C ALA A 151 -9.34 2.28 -1.60
N ILE A 152 -9.47 2.80 -0.37
CA ILE A 152 -9.19 2.06 0.87
C ILE A 152 -10.13 0.86 1.00
N GLY A 153 -11.43 1.05 0.79
CA GLY A 153 -12.42 -0.04 0.84
C GLY A 153 -12.13 -1.15 -0.17
N ARG A 154 -11.74 -0.75 -1.39
CA ARG A 154 -11.32 -1.67 -2.43
C ARG A 154 -10.07 -2.47 -2.02
N ALA A 155 -9.13 -1.87 -1.32
CA ALA A 155 -7.95 -2.57 -0.82
C ALA A 155 -8.30 -3.53 0.33
N LEU A 156 -9.24 -3.17 1.22
CA LEU A 156 -9.60 -3.94 2.41
C LEU A 156 -10.51 -5.15 2.11
N ILE A 157 -11.39 -5.07 1.08
CA ILE A 157 -12.44 -6.07 0.84
C ILE A 157 -11.89 -7.48 0.57
N THR A 158 -10.69 -7.58 0.02
CA THR A 158 -10.02 -8.87 -0.24
C THR A 158 -9.42 -9.48 1.01
N LYS A 159 -9.37 -8.75 2.14
CA LYS A 159 -8.66 -9.11 3.38
C LYS A 159 -7.20 -9.49 3.09
N PRO A 160 -6.43 -8.58 2.47
CA PRO A 160 -5.08 -8.89 2.03
C PRO A 160 -4.15 -9.09 3.22
N LYS A 161 -3.03 -9.79 3.00
CA LYS A 161 -1.98 -9.93 4.01
C LYS A 161 -1.18 -8.64 4.21
N LEU A 162 -1.06 -7.84 3.14
CA LEU A 162 -0.32 -6.58 3.13
C LEU A 162 -1.08 -5.53 2.34
N ILE A 163 -1.19 -4.32 2.88
CA ILE A 163 -1.62 -3.12 2.14
C ILE A 163 -0.40 -2.28 1.82
N LEU A 164 -0.27 -1.91 0.56
CA LEU A 164 0.73 -1.00 0.05
C LEU A 164 0.06 0.33 -0.28
N ALA A 165 0.43 1.40 0.43
CA ALA A 165 -0.15 2.72 0.26
C ALA A 165 0.92 3.70 -0.27
N ASP A 166 0.78 4.14 -1.52
CA ASP A 166 1.67 5.09 -2.17
C ASP A 166 1.09 6.50 -2.10
N GLU A 167 1.64 7.33 -1.20
CA GLU A 167 1.23 8.71 -1.00
C GLU A 167 -0.30 8.91 -0.85
N PRO A 168 -0.99 8.13 0.01
CA PRO A 168 -2.46 8.07 0.02
C PRO A 168 -3.15 9.39 0.37
N THR A 169 -2.39 10.38 0.83
CA THR A 169 -2.88 11.71 1.22
C THR A 169 -2.37 12.83 0.32
N GLY A 170 -1.54 12.53 -0.68
CA GLY A 170 -0.82 13.54 -1.47
C GLY A 170 -1.72 14.47 -2.30
N ASN A 171 -2.94 14.07 -2.63
CA ASN A 171 -3.91 14.85 -3.39
C ASN A 171 -5.06 15.40 -2.51
N LEU A 172 -4.92 15.39 -1.19
CA LEU A 172 -5.95 15.75 -0.23
C LEU A 172 -5.57 17.01 0.55
N ASP A 173 -6.57 17.77 0.99
CA ASP A 173 -6.38 18.81 1.98
C ASP A 173 -6.05 18.23 3.36
N SER A 174 -5.60 19.06 4.29
CA SER A 174 -5.12 18.64 5.60
C SER A 174 -6.16 17.84 6.41
N LYS A 175 -7.44 18.23 6.33
CA LYS A 175 -8.52 17.55 7.07
C LYS A 175 -8.77 16.16 6.50
N ASN A 176 -8.95 16.05 5.19
CA ASN A 176 -9.16 14.76 4.53
C ASN A 176 -7.92 13.86 4.66
N SER A 177 -6.72 14.43 4.69
CA SER A 177 -5.47 13.69 4.95
C SER A 177 -5.47 13.04 6.33
N GLN A 178 -5.87 13.79 7.37
CA GLN A 178 -5.98 13.23 8.72
C GLN A 178 -7.03 12.14 8.80
N ASP A 179 -8.22 12.35 8.24
CA ASP A 179 -9.30 11.35 8.19
C ASP A 179 -8.83 10.04 7.54
N VAL A 180 -8.08 10.12 6.43
CA VAL A 180 -7.52 8.95 5.72
C VAL A 180 -6.49 8.22 6.58
N MET A 181 -5.59 8.95 7.24
CA MET A 181 -4.60 8.35 8.14
C MET A 181 -5.26 7.66 9.33
N ASP A 182 -6.25 8.29 9.95
CA ASP A 182 -7.01 7.71 11.06
C ASP A 182 -7.71 6.41 10.65
N MET A 183 -8.22 6.33 9.41
CA MET A 183 -8.79 5.11 8.86
C MET A 183 -7.75 4.00 8.66
N LEU A 184 -6.56 4.33 8.15
CA LEU A 184 -5.48 3.36 7.97
C LEU A 184 -4.97 2.84 9.33
N ILE A 185 -4.79 3.74 10.32
CA ILE A 185 -4.43 3.39 11.69
C ILE A 185 -5.49 2.45 12.29
N LYS A 186 -6.77 2.81 12.12
CA LYS A 186 -7.88 1.99 12.60
C LYS A 186 -7.93 0.61 11.95
N ALA A 187 -7.72 0.54 10.63
CA ALA A 187 -7.63 -0.74 9.90
C ALA A 187 -6.47 -1.58 10.42
N SER A 188 -5.28 -1.00 10.62
CA SER A 188 -4.12 -1.69 11.17
C SER A 188 -4.41 -2.24 12.58
N ARG A 189 -4.88 -1.40 13.50
CA ARG A 189 -5.06 -1.76 14.92
C ARG A 189 -6.25 -2.69 15.18
N GLN A 190 -7.40 -2.44 14.54
CA GLN A 190 -8.63 -3.21 14.78
C GLN A 190 -8.72 -4.48 13.95
N CYS A 191 -8.21 -4.45 12.71
CA CYS A 191 -8.24 -5.60 11.80
C CYS A 191 -6.92 -6.36 11.74
N GLN A 192 -5.90 -5.96 12.54
CA GLN A 192 -4.53 -6.49 12.50
C GLN A 192 -3.96 -6.51 11.06
N GLN A 193 -4.26 -5.45 10.31
CA GLN A 193 -3.85 -5.32 8.92
C GLN A 193 -2.41 -4.82 8.85
N THR A 194 -1.54 -5.55 8.17
CA THR A 194 -0.18 -5.07 7.89
C THR A 194 -0.24 -4.00 6.81
N ILE A 195 0.40 -2.87 7.04
CA ILE A 195 0.41 -1.72 6.12
C ILE A 195 1.83 -1.22 5.91
N LEU A 196 2.22 -1.03 4.66
CA LEU A 196 3.43 -0.32 4.26
C LEU A 196 3.04 0.97 3.56
N LEU A 197 3.26 2.09 4.23
CA LEU A 197 2.95 3.45 3.76
C LEU A 197 4.19 4.07 3.13
N ILE A 198 4.06 4.62 1.95
CA ILE A 198 5.04 5.55 1.38
C ILE A 198 4.52 6.98 1.52
N THR A 199 5.35 7.86 2.07
CA THR A 199 5.02 9.28 2.20
C THR A 199 6.27 10.15 2.21
N HIS A 200 6.14 11.39 1.74
CA HIS A 200 7.13 12.44 1.96
C HIS A 200 6.82 13.28 3.22
N ASN A 201 5.64 13.12 3.82
CA ASN A 201 5.22 13.86 5.00
C ASN A 201 5.64 13.12 6.28
N LYS A 202 6.73 13.60 6.89
CA LYS A 202 7.27 13.03 8.13
C LYS A 202 6.29 13.11 9.32
N ASN A 203 5.34 14.05 9.32
CA ASN A 203 4.38 14.15 10.42
C ASN A 203 3.42 12.94 10.49
N LEU A 204 3.24 12.23 9.38
CA LEU A 204 2.41 11.03 9.33
C LEU A 204 3.07 9.79 9.96
N THR A 205 4.37 9.86 10.26
CA THR A 205 5.12 8.72 10.83
C THR A 205 4.96 8.58 12.35
N VAL A 206 4.36 9.56 13.02
CA VAL A 206 4.18 9.55 14.49
C VAL A 206 3.30 8.39 14.98
N SER A 207 2.44 7.87 14.12
CA SER A 207 1.45 6.84 14.48
C SER A 207 1.76 5.46 13.90
N VAL A 208 2.94 5.24 13.34
CA VAL A 208 3.37 3.95 12.79
C VAL A 208 4.34 3.23 13.73
N ASP A 209 4.50 1.91 13.54
CA ASP A 209 5.34 1.08 14.41
C ASP A 209 6.82 1.16 14.01
N SER A 210 7.12 1.30 12.71
CA SER A 210 8.48 1.36 12.18
C SER A 210 8.60 2.39 11.07
N VAL A 211 9.74 3.06 11.02
CA VAL A 211 10.04 4.07 9.99
C VAL A 211 11.35 3.73 9.28
N PHE A 212 11.27 3.63 7.96
CA PHE A 212 12.43 3.48 7.08
C PHE A 212 12.62 4.73 6.24
N GLN A 213 13.86 5.08 5.95
CA GLN A 213 14.19 6.17 5.02
C GLN A 213 14.83 5.61 3.76
N VAL A 214 14.36 6.08 2.60
CA VAL A 214 15.03 5.81 1.31
C VAL A 214 15.68 7.08 0.79
N SER A 215 16.99 7.02 0.55
CA SER A 215 17.79 8.08 -0.07
C SER A 215 18.69 7.48 -1.14
N ASP A 216 18.63 8.01 -2.36
CA ASP A 216 19.43 7.55 -3.52
C ASP A 216 19.41 6.03 -3.74
N GLY A 217 18.25 5.41 -3.52
CA GLY A 217 18.03 3.98 -3.68
C GLY A 217 18.53 3.10 -2.53
N VAL A 218 19.04 3.68 -1.46
CA VAL A 218 19.48 2.98 -0.25
C VAL A 218 18.42 3.16 0.85
N LEU A 219 18.10 2.06 1.53
CA LEU A 219 17.17 2.08 2.66
C LEU A 219 17.94 2.07 3.98
N THR A 220 17.52 2.93 4.90
CA THR A 220 18.03 3.00 6.28
C THR A 220 16.85 2.81 7.22
N ASP A 221 17.01 1.96 8.22
CA ASP A 221 16.05 1.81 9.31
C ASP A 221 16.25 2.95 10.32
N LEU A 222 15.18 3.70 10.59
CA LEU A 222 15.19 4.79 11.59
C LEU A 222 14.67 4.32 12.96
N GLY A 223 14.30 3.05 13.09
CA GLY A 223 13.72 2.47 14.30
C GLY A 223 12.20 2.71 14.41
N GLY A 224 11.59 2.09 15.42
CA GLY A 224 10.21 2.35 15.83
C GLY A 224 10.13 3.61 16.71
N ASN A 225 8.91 4.10 16.96
CA ASN A 225 8.63 5.26 17.81
C ASN A 225 9.12 5.04 19.27
N GLU A 226 10.40 5.18 19.52
CA GLU A 226 10.87 5.71 20.79
C GLU A 226 10.71 7.24 20.69
N ASN A 227 9.89 7.82 21.57
CA ASN A 227 9.61 9.25 21.65
C ASN A 227 10.86 10.07 22.02
N GLU A 228 11.94 10.03 21.23
CA GLU A 228 13.07 10.92 21.41
C GLU A 228 13.85 11.12 20.08
N THR A 229 14.12 12.38 19.82
CA THR A 229 15.05 12.91 18.84
C THR A 229 14.57 13.14 17.40
N LEU A 230 13.66 14.09 17.24
CA LEU A 230 13.71 15.02 16.11
C LEU A 230 13.78 16.44 16.69
N SER A 231 14.96 16.83 17.18
CA SER A 231 15.33 18.22 17.42
C SER A 231 15.95 18.83 16.16
#